data_90882f320510ddf913ecca4bb3067029
#
_entry.id   90882f320510ddf913ecca4bb3067029
#
_cell.length_a   1.000
_cell.length_b   1.000
_cell.length_c   1.000
_cell.angle_alpha   90.00
_cell.angle_beta   90.00
_cell.angle_gamma   90.00
#
_symmetry.space_group_name_H-M   'P 1'
#
loop_
_entity.id
_entity.type
_entity.pdbx_description
1 polymer ?
#
loop_
_entity_poly.entity_id
_entity_poly.type
_entity_poly.pdbx_seq_one_letter_code
_entity_poly.pdbx_strand_id
1 'polypeptide(L)'
;MGRFVNPDNSAFQAALNSRIYVDKTGLIVCINEVLDSTDAYICNSRPRRFGKSYAANMLAAYYSKGAESEKMFSDLEIGQSEDFKKHLNKYDVIHIDVQWFLINCEDADNVVPYITRVVLDELREVYPEILRQEVVSLPDALSLVKDKTGRKFIIIIDEWDVLIRDESANKKVQDEYIRFLRGMFKGTEPTKYIQLAYLTGILPIKKEKTQSALNNFREYSMLNAGCLASYIGFTEDEVKALCETYKKDFTEVKRWYDGYQLGKYHVYNPNAVVNLMADGNFQSYWSGTASYDSIVPLINMDFDGLKTAIIEMVSGASVEVDVGSFQNDVENIVNKDDVLTYLIHMGYLAYSSVNRMAFVPNEEIRQELIRATKRKEWNEMLKFQQESEDLLDATLDMDGEIVAAQIEKIHEEYVSAIQYNNENSLSSVLALAYLSAMQYYFKPVREFPTGRGFADFVFIPKTEYRNDYPALVVELKWNKSAVSALQQIKDKKYPDSIQKYAGNILLVGINYSKKEKKHECMIEEYLKK
;
A
#
# COMPACT_ATOMS: atom_id res chain seq x y z
N MET A 1 18.93 -30.63 -13.82
CA MET A 1 18.18 -29.43 -13.41
C MET A 1 17.26 -29.06 -14.56
N GLY A 2 15.97 -28.86 -14.27
CA GLY A 2 14.99 -28.39 -15.23
C GLY A 2 14.82 -26.87 -15.16
N ARG A 3 13.90 -26.34 -15.96
CA ARG A 3 13.52 -24.92 -15.92
C ARG A 3 12.60 -24.62 -14.75
N PHE A 4 11.68 -25.54 -14.47
CA PHE A 4 10.64 -25.42 -13.45
C PHE A 4 10.80 -26.46 -12.34
N VAL A 5 11.37 -27.62 -12.64
CA VAL A 5 11.64 -28.69 -11.67
C VAL A 5 13.14 -28.69 -11.34
N ASN A 6 13.46 -28.47 -10.09
CA ASN A 6 14.84 -28.30 -9.60
C ASN A 6 15.59 -27.24 -10.42
N PRO A 7 15.10 -25.98 -10.47
CA PRO A 7 15.75 -24.91 -11.21
C PRO A 7 17.16 -24.63 -10.67
N ASP A 8 17.98 -24.02 -11.50
CA ASP A 8 19.32 -23.57 -11.11
C ASP A 8 19.26 -22.29 -10.22
N ASN A 9 20.41 -21.79 -9.83
CA ASN A 9 20.53 -20.61 -8.97
C ASN A 9 20.86 -19.33 -9.75
N SER A 10 20.83 -19.35 -11.08
CA SER A 10 21.27 -18.23 -11.93
C SER A 10 20.44 -16.95 -11.71
N ALA A 11 19.13 -17.08 -11.48
CA ALA A 11 18.26 -15.95 -11.23
C ALA A 11 18.61 -15.22 -9.92
N PHE A 12 18.94 -15.97 -8.86
CA PHE A 12 19.39 -15.36 -7.60
C PHE A 12 20.84 -14.85 -7.71
N GLN A 13 21.72 -15.53 -8.45
CA GLN A 13 23.06 -15.01 -8.76
C GLN A 13 23.01 -13.65 -9.46
N ALA A 14 22.10 -13.46 -10.41
CA ALA A 14 21.90 -12.17 -11.07
C ALA A 14 21.47 -11.08 -10.07
N ALA A 15 20.65 -11.42 -9.08
CA ALA A 15 20.27 -10.50 -8.02
C ALA A 15 21.46 -10.09 -7.14
N LEU A 16 22.31 -11.05 -6.76
CA LEU A 16 23.53 -10.79 -5.98
C LEU A 16 24.54 -9.93 -6.74
N ASN A 17 24.58 -10.04 -8.06
CA ASN A 17 25.46 -9.24 -8.92
C ASN A 17 24.94 -7.80 -9.15
N SER A 18 23.74 -7.46 -8.66
CA SER A 18 23.18 -6.12 -8.79
C SER A 18 24.03 -5.10 -8.05
N ARG A 19 24.13 -3.88 -8.61
CA ARG A 19 24.86 -2.76 -8.00
C ARG A 19 24.44 -2.46 -6.56
N ILE A 20 23.14 -2.64 -6.29
CA ILE A 20 22.56 -2.50 -4.96
C ILE A 20 21.82 -3.80 -4.65
N TYR A 21 22.34 -4.52 -3.69
CA TYR A 21 21.72 -5.71 -3.13
C TYR A 21 21.56 -5.52 -1.61
N VAL A 22 20.38 -5.83 -1.11
CA VAL A 22 20.08 -5.83 0.33
C VAL A 22 19.75 -7.26 0.73
N ASP A 23 20.47 -7.78 1.70
CA ASP A 23 20.31 -9.16 2.14
C ASP A 23 18.94 -9.38 2.81
N LYS A 24 18.19 -10.31 2.28
CA LYS A 24 16.87 -10.75 2.76
C LYS A 24 16.83 -12.25 3.07
N THR A 25 17.99 -12.88 3.15
CA THR A 25 18.07 -14.31 3.38
C THR A 25 17.61 -14.76 4.77
N GLY A 26 17.44 -13.83 5.71
CA GLY A 26 16.72 -14.08 6.96
C GLY A 26 15.28 -14.57 6.77
N LEU A 27 14.65 -14.32 5.62
CA LEU A 27 13.38 -14.94 5.23
C LEU A 27 13.46 -16.48 5.26
N ILE A 28 14.58 -17.05 4.83
CA ILE A 28 14.80 -18.50 4.80
C ILE A 28 14.76 -19.08 6.22
N VAL A 29 15.29 -18.36 7.20
CA VAL A 29 15.24 -18.79 8.61
C VAL A 29 13.80 -18.94 9.07
N CYS A 30 12.94 -17.91 8.83
CA CYS A 30 11.52 -17.99 9.17
C CYS A 30 10.80 -19.14 8.45
N ILE A 31 11.17 -19.43 7.20
CA ILE A 31 10.53 -20.50 6.41
C ILE A 31 11.03 -21.88 6.88
N ASN A 32 12.30 -22.02 7.24
CA ASN A 32 12.83 -23.28 7.76
C ASN A 32 12.10 -23.76 9.03
N GLU A 33 11.62 -22.83 9.88
CA GLU A 33 10.88 -23.16 11.10
C GLU A 33 9.53 -23.84 10.85
N VAL A 34 8.94 -23.65 9.68
CA VAL A 34 7.61 -24.16 9.35
C VAL A 34 7.61 -25.32 8.35
N LEU A 35 8.77 -25.71 7.85
CA LEU A 35 8.87 -26.84 6.90
C LEU A 35 8.23 -28.12 7.47
N ASP A 36 7.49 -28.84 6.62
CA ASP A 36 6.81 -30.11 6.97
C ASP A 36 5.80 -29.96 8.13
N SER A 37 5.14 -28.83 8.23
CA SER A 37 4.15 -28.54 9.24
C SER A 37 2.82 -28.05 8.62
N THR A 38 1.81 -27.86 9.45
CA THR A 38 0.54 -27.22 9.02
C THR A 38 0.73 -25.76 8.62
N ASP A 39 1.79 -25.10 9.07
CA ASP A 39 2.13 -23.71 8.76
C ASP A 39 3.01 -23.59 7.49
N ALA A 40 3.34 -24.70 6.84
CA ALA A 40 4.17 -24.72 5.62
C ALA A 40 3.45 -24.23 4.36
N TYR A 41 2.24 -23.71 4.48
CA TYR A 41 1.46 -23.15 3.38
C TYR A 41 1.43 -21.63 3.54
N ILE A 42 2.22 -20.93 2.75
CA ILE A 42 2.44 -19.49 2.86
C ILE A 42 1.97 -18.80 1.58
N CYS A 43 1.11 -17.78 1.72
CA CYS A 43 0.79 -16.83 0.65
C CYS A 43 1.30 -15.45 1.06
N ASN A 44 2.29 -14.92 0.32
CA ASN A 44 2.89 -13.62 0.56
C ASN A 44 2.49 -12.63 -0.52
N SER A 45 1.65 -11.66 -0.16
CA SER A 45 1.09 -10.67 -1.07
C SER A 45 1.68 -9.28 -0.78
N ARG A 46 2.28 -8.67 -1.81
CA ARG A 46 2.87 -7.33 -1.76
C ARG A 46 2.62 -6.60 -3.07
N PRO A 47 2.62 -5.28 -3.07
CA PRO A 47 2.54 -4.49 -4.30
C PRO A 47 3.63 -4.86 -5.30
N ARG A 48 3.48 -4.40 -6.52
CA ARG A 48 4.53 -4.56 -7.55
C ARG A 48 5.84 -3.98 -7.08
N ARG A 49 6.96 -4.62 -7.47
CA ARG A 49 8.36 -4.15 -7.23
C ARG A 49 8.82 -4.13 -5.77
N PHE A 50 8.11 -4.81 -4.88
CA PHE A 50 8.56 -5.02 -3.49
C PHE A 50 9.57 -6.16 -3.32
N GLY A 51 9.98 -6.83 -4.39
CA GLY A 51 10.99 -7.89 -4.32
C GLY A 51 10.43 -9.30 -4.16
N LYS A 52 9.15 -9.54 -4.48
CA LYS A 52 8.50 -10.87 -4.39
C LYS A 52 9.22 -11.95 -5.20
N SER A 53 9.46 -11.68 -6.48
CA SER A 53 10.16 -12.62 -7.36
C SER A 53 11.63 -12.84 -6.98
N TYR A 54 12.28 -11.81 -6.38
CA TYR A 54 13.60 -11.98 -5.78
C TYR A 54 13.56 -12.98 -4.63
N ALA A 55 12.56 -12.92 -3.77
CA ALA A 55 12.37 -13.87 -2.68
C ALA A 55 12.07 -15.28 -3.21
N ALA A 56 11.20 -15.42 -4.23
CA ALA A 56 10.89 -16.70 -4.87
C ALA A 56 12.15 -17.35 -5.47
N ASN A 57 12.95 -16.58 -6.22
CA ASN A 57 14.21 -17.01 -6.82
C ASN A 57 15.26 -17.39 -5.75
N MET A 58 15.35 -16.61 -4.67
CA MET A 58 16.21 -16.90 -3.53
C MET A 58 15.86 -18.25 -2.86
N LEU A 59 14.58 -18.47 -2.60
CA LEU A 59 14.09 -19.73 -2.03
C LEU A 59 14.34 -20.90 -2.97
N ALA A 60 14.09 -20.74 -4.27
CA ALA A 60 14.38 -21.74 -5.28
C ALA A 60 15.89 -22.10 -5.31
N ALA A 61 16.78 -21.10 -5.34
CA ALA A 61 18.23 -21.29 -5.32
C ALA A 61 18.72 -21.98 -4.04
N TYR A 62 18.12 -21.66 -2.89
CA TYR A 62 18.52 -22.23 -1.61
C TYR A 62 18.07 -23.69 -1.46
N TYR A 63 16.82 -24.01 -1.81
CA TYR A 63 16.26 -25.32 -1.56
C TYR A 63 16.53 -26.34 -2.68
N SER A 64 16.65 -25.87 -3.94
CA SER A 64 16.71 -26.73 -5.13
C SER A 64 17.87 -27.69 -5.10
N LYS A 65 17.57 -28.97 -5.21
CA LYS A 65 18.53 -30.06 -5.25
C LYS A 65 19.44 -29.97 -6.48
N GLY A 66 20.73 -29.99 -6.25
CA GLY A 66 21.74 -29.91 -7.31
C GLY A 66 22.11 -28.49 -7.75
N ALA A 67 21.53 -27.44 -7.15
CA ALA A 67 21.84 -26.06 -7.50
C ALA A 67 23.25 -25.59 -7.03
N GLU A 68 23.91 -26.32 -6.13
CA GLU A 68 25.27 -26.03 -5.63
C GLU A 68 25.46 -24.59 -5.14
N SER A 69 24.55 -24.13 -4.29
CA SER A 69 24.45 -22.71 -3.91
C SER A 69 25.21 -22.33 -2.62
N GLU A 70 26.02 -23.25 -2.03
CA GLU A 70 26.66 -23.02 -0.72
C GLU A 70 27.49 -21.73 -0.69
N LYS A 71 28.32 -21.49 -1.71
CA LYS A 71 29.16 -20.28 -1.79
C LYS A 71 28.35 -18.99 -1.92
N MET A 72 27.16 -19.08 -2.49
CA MET A 72 26.27 -17.95 -2.73
C MET A 72 25.63 -17.45 -1.43
N PHE A 73 25.35 -18.36 -0.50
CA PHE A 73 24.66 -18.06 0.75
C PHE A 73 25.56 -18.00 1.99
N SER A 74 26.82 -18.47 1.92
CA SER A 74 27.70 -18.60 3.09
C SER A 74 28.00 -17.29 3.80
N ASP A 75 28.10 -16.18 3.05
CA ASP A 75 28.43 -14.86 3.56
C ASP A 75 27.18 -13.99 3.87
N LEU A 76 25.98 -14.53 3.62
CA LEU A 76 24.71 -13.86 3.87
C LEU A 76 24.15 -14.23 5.25
N GLU A 77 23.08 -13.55 5.68
CA GLU A 77 22.45 -13.75 7.01
C GLU A 77 22.13 -15.21 7.28
N ILE A 78 21.55 -15.93 6.31
CA ILE A 78 21.24 -17.35 6.44
C ILE A 78 22.49 -18.20 6.69
N GLY A 79 23.64 -17.81 6.15
CA GLY A 79 24.91 -18.52 6.34
C GLY A 79 25.37 -18.58 7.79
N GLN A 80 24.88 -17.68 8.64
CA GLN A 80 25.14 -17.66 10.08
C GLN A 80 24.15 -18.53 10.88
N SER A 81 23.10 -19.08 10.24
CA SER A 81 22.10 -19.92 10.90
C SER A 81 22.65 -21.35 11.13
N GLU A 82 22.34 -21.93 12.28
CA GLU A 82 22.67 -23.32 12.58
C GLU A 82 22.03 -24.31 11.59
N ASP A 83 20.87 -23.97 11.05
CA ASP A 83 20.14 -24.79 10.09
C ASP A 83 20.58 -24.58 8.62
N PHE A 84 21.57 -23.70 8.36
CA PHE A 84 22.01 -23.37 7.00
C PHE A 84 22.23 -24.59 6.12
N LYS A 85 23.12 -25.51 6.54
CA LYS A 85 23.49 -26.70 5.75
C LYS A 85 22.45 -27.83 5.82
N LYS A 86 21.53 -27.78 6.76
CA LYS A 86 20.50 -28.80 6.96
C LYS A 86 19.48 -28.80 5.80
N HIS A 87 19.16 -27.62 5.28
CA HIS A 87 18.14 -27.45 4.26
C HIS A 87 18.69 -27.04 2.88
N LEU A 88 19.95 -26.56 2.82
CA LEU A 88 20.58 -26.09 1.59
C LEU A 88 20.65 -27.18 0.52
N ASN A 89 20.02 -26.95 -0.62
CA ASN A 89 20.03 -27.85 -1.80
C ASN A 89 19.57 -29.29 -1.51
N LYS A 90 18.58 -29.47 -0.63
CA LYS A 90 18.13 -30.80 -0.18
C LYS A 90 16.81 -31.27 -0.78
N TYR A 91 16.02 -30.37 -1.39
CA TYR A 91 14.64 -30.65 -1.75
C TYR A 91 14.43 -30.70 -3.26
N ASP A 92 13.40 -31.44 -3.66
CA ASP A 92 12.85 -31.34 -4.99
C ASP A 92 11.95 -30.09 -5.01
N VAL A 93 12.32 -29.11 -5.83
CA VAL A 93 11.65 -27.81 -5.94
C VAL A 93 10.89 -27.73 -7.26
N ILE A 94 9.65 -27.27 -7.21
CA ILE A 94 8.87 -26.86 -8.37
C ILE A 94 8.68 -25.36 -8.26
N HIS A 95 9.19 -24.59 -9.24
CA HIS A 95 9.07 -23.14 -9.29
C HIS A 95 8.31 -22.72 -10.56
N ILE A 96 7.12 -22.17 -10.38
CA ILE A 96 6.20 -21.77 -11.44
C ILE A 96 6.03 -20.25 -11.38
N ASP A 97 6.35 -19.56 -12.48
CA ASP A 97 5.97 -18.16 -12.72
C ASP A 97 4.71 -18.16 -13.60
N VAL A 98 3.56 -17.87 -13.01
CA VAL A 98 2.26 -17.92 -13.72
C VAL A 98 2.17 -16.85 -14.80
N GLN A 99 2.80 -15.69 -14.60
CA GLN A 99 2.87 -14.62 -15.59
C GLN A 99 3.61 -15.09 -16.86
N TRP A 100 4.73 -15.80 -16.69
CA TRP A 100 5.48 -16.35 -17.81
C TRP A 100 4.64 -17.36 -18.61
N PHE A 101 3.90 -18.23 -17.93
CA PHE A 101 3.03 -19.21 -18.59
C PHE A 101 1.87 -18.53 -19.32
N LEU A 102 1.24 -17.50 -18.75
CA LEU A 102 0.18 -16.75 -19.40
C LEU A 102 0.67 -16.06 -20.69
N ILE A 103 1.83 -15.40 -20.65
CA ILE A 103 2.39 -14.70 -21.82
C ILE A 103 2.80 -15.66 -22.94
N ASN A 104 3.29 -16.86 -22.60
CA ASN A 104 3.76 -17.84 -23.57
C ASN A 104 2.70 -18.88 -23.97
N CYS A 105 1.46 -18.73 -23.50
CA CYS A 105 0.33 -19.53 -23.92
C CYS A 105 -0.38 -18.86 -25.10
N GLU A 106 -0.70 -19.62 -26.15
CA GLU A 106 -1.41 -19.07 -27.33
C GLU A 106 -2.82 -18.58 -26.97
N ASP A 107 -3.46 -19.23 -25.99
CA ASP A 107 -4.80 -18.93 -25.51
C ASP A 107 -4.84 -19.08 -23.98
N ALA A 108 -5.33 -18.07 -23.28
CA ALA A 108 -5.46 -18.08 -21.83
C ALA A 108 -6.28 -19.26 -21.30
N ASP A 109 -7.24 -19.77 -22.08
CA ASP A 109 -8.04 -20.96 -21.76
C ASP A 109 -7.16 -22.23 -21.59
N ASN A 110 -5.96 -22.25 -22.14
CA ASN A 110 -5.04 -23.40 -22.08
C ASN A 110 -3.90 -23.24 -21.07
N VAL A 111 -3.90 -22.20 -20.25
CA VAL A 111 -2.76 -21.93 -19.34
C VAL A 111 -2.57 -23.01 -18.29
N VAL A 112 -3.64 -23.53 -17.68
CA VAL A 112 -3.56 -24.61 -16.69
C VAL A 112 -3.10 -25.95 -17.30
N PRO A 113 -3.67 -26.40 -18.44
CA PRO A 113 -3.12 -27.52 -19.21
C PRO A 113 -1.64 -27.33 -19.60
N TYR A 114 -1.25 -26.13 -19.99
CA TYR A 114 0.13 -25.82 -20.37
C TYR A 114 1.11 -25.95 -19.17
N ILE A 115 0.78 -25.34 -18.02
CA ILE A 115 1.54 -25.51 -16.77
C ILE A 115 1.67 -27.02 -16.45
N THR A 116 0.55 -27.72 -16.44
CA THR A 116 0.49 -29.14 -16.08
C THR A 116 1.39 -29.98 -16.96
N ARG A 117 1.30 -29.80 -18.29
CA ARG A 117 2.11 -30.54 -19.27
C ARG A 117 3.58 -30.30 -19.11
N VAL A 118 4.01 -29.03 -19.05
CA VAL A 118 5.44 -28.67 -18.99
C VAL A 118 6.07 -29.18 -17.69
N VAL A 119 5.41 -29.01 -16.55
CA VAL A 119 5.96 -29.49 -15.28
C VAL A 119 5.97 -31.01 -15.20
N LEU A 120 4.94 -31.70 -15.74
CA LEU A 120 4.93 -33.16 -15.82
C LEU A 120 6.06 -33.71 -16.71
N ASP A 121 6.34 -33.06 -17.85
CA ASP A 121 7.40 -33.49 -18.74
C ASP A 121 8.78 -33.40 -18.04
N GLU A 122 9.06 -32.31 -17.34
CA GLU A 122 10.30 -32.18 -16.55
C GLU A 122 10.33 -33.17 -15.34
N LEU A 123 9.21 -33.42 -14.69
CA LEU A 123 9.14 -34.45 -13.63
C LEU A 123 9.43 -35.86 -14.16
N ARG A 124 8.97 -36.19 -15.38
CA ARG A 124 9.29 -37.47 -16.06
C ARG A 124 10.76 -37.61 -16.36
N GLU A 125 11.43 -36.53 -16.76
CA GLU A 125 12.90 -36.54 -16.94
C GLU A 125 13.65 -36.80 -15.62
N VAL A 126 13.15 -36.25 -14.52
CA VAL A 126 13.77 -36.47 -13.17
C VAL A 126 13.44 -37.83 -12.61
N TYR A 127 12.25 -38.36 -12.89
CA TYR A 127 11.75 -39.64 -12.33
C TYR A 127 11.21 -40.61 -13.41
N PRO A 128 12.03 -40.97 -14.41
CA PRO A 128 11.60 -41.78 -15.56
C PRO A 128 11.08 -43.17 -15.17
N GLU A 129 11.62 -43.76 -14.10
CA GLU A 129 11.22 -45.08 -13.62
C GLU A 129 9.88 -45.08 -12.87
N ILE A 130 9.39 -43.88 -12.45
CA ILE A 130 8.19 -43.74 -11.61
C ILE A 130 7.03 -43.19 -12.43
N LEU A 131 7.30 -42.13 -13.24
CA LEU A 131 6.27 -41.39 -13.94
C LEU A 131 6.16 -41.82 -15.40
N ARG A 132 5.13 -42.63 -15.67
CA ARG A 132 4.77 -43.06 -17.04
C ARG A 132 3.86 -42.03 -17.73
N GLN A 133 3.64 -42.22 -19.04
CA GLN A 133 2.83 -41.30 -19.85
C GLN A 133 1.37 -41.24 -19.44
N GLU A 134 0.84 -42.28 -18.79
CA GLU A 134 -0.52 -42.35 -18.31
C GLU A 134 -0.82 -41.41 -17.12
N VAL A 135 0.22 -40.94 -16.42
CA VAL A 135 0.08 -39.96 -15.34
C VAL A 135 -0.07 -38.57 -15.94
N VAL A 136 -1.27 -38.03 -15.92
CA VAL A 136 -1.62 -36.73 -16.54
C VAL A 136 -1.97 -35.64 -15.54
N SER A 137 -1.93 -35.93 -14.25
CA SER A 137 -2.25 -35.02 -13.16
C SER A 137 -1.00 -34.75 -12.31
N LEU A 138 -0.72 -33.46 -12.01
CA LEU A 138 0.39 -33.08 -11.14
C LEU A 138 0.23 -33.65 -9.71
N PRO A 139 -0.94 -33.54 -9.03
CA PRO A 139 -1.11 -34.15 -7.71
C PRO A 139 -0.82 -35.65 -7.69
N ASP A 140 -1.25 -36.38 -8.72
CA ASP A 140 -0.99 -37.83 -8.82
C ASP A 140 0.51 -38.12 -9.01
N ALA A 141 1.18 -37.33 -9.87
CA ALA A 141 2.62 -37.46 -10.09
C ALA A 141 3.41 -37.24 -8.79
N LEU A 142 3.08 -36.17 -8.04
CA LEU A 142 3.73 -35.84 -6.78
C LEU A 142 3.49 -36.92 -5.72
N SER A 143 2.27 -37.43 -5.62
CA SER A 143 1.93 -38.55 -4.72
C SER A 143 2.71 -39.81 -5.05
N LEU A 144 2.79 -40.20 -6.33
CA LEU A 144 3.54 -41.37 -6.78
C LEU A 144 5.03 -41.25 -6.49
N VAL A 145 5.65 -40.10 -6.77
CA VAL A 145 7.06 -39.86 -6.48
C VAL A 145 7.28 -39.95 -4.98
N LYS A 146 6.46 -39.30 -4.17
CA LYS A 146 6.57 -39.35 -2.71
C LYS A 146 6.45 -40.78 -2.18
N ASP A 147 5.49 -41.57 -2.67
CA ASP A 147 5.26 -42.93 -2.19
C ASP A 147 6.43 -43.86 -2.55
N LYS A 148 7.09 -43.66 -3.69
CA LYS A 148 8.23 -44.46 -4.14
C LYS A 148 9.56 -44.02 -3.55
N THR A 149 9.73 -42.72 -3.28
CA THR A 149 11.03 -42.15 -2.86
C THR A 149 11.07 -41.68 -1.41
N GLY A 150 9.92 -41.49 -0.78
CA GLY A 150 9.76 -40.83 0.52
C GLY A 150 9.98 -39.31 0.49
N ARG A 151 10.32 -38.73 -0.66
CA ARG A 151 10.65 -37.30 -0.79
C ARG A 151 9.38 -36.45 -0.90
N LYS A 152 9.42 -35.28 -0.27
CA LYS A 152 8.40 -34.22 -0.39
C LYS A 152 8.93 -33.09 -1.25
N PHE A 153 8.01 -32.27 -1.75
CA PHE A 153 8.28 -31.18 -2.66
C PHE A 153 8.16 -29.83 -1.98
N ILE A 154 9.01 -28.89 -2.39
CA ILE A 154 8.82 -27.48 -2.17
C ILE A 154 8.21 -26.90 -3.45
N ILE A 155 7.04 -26.29 -3.33
CA ILE A 155 6.30 -25.72 -4.47
C ILE A 155 6.25 -24.22 -4.29
N ILE A 156 6.87 -23.49 -5.22
CA ILE A 156 6.92 -22.04 -5.27
C ILE A 156 6.11 -21.60 -6.48
N ILE A 157 5.10 -20.75 -6.27
CA ILE A 157 4.30 -20.15 -7.36
C ILE A 157 4.43 -18.64 -7.27
N ASP A 158 5.14 -18.06 -8.23
CA ASP A 158 5.27 -16.60 -8.35
C ASP A 158 4.13 -16.03 -9.22
N GLU A 159 3.68 -14.80 -8.90
CA GLU A 159 2.56 -14.10 -9.53
C GLU A 159 1.28 -14.99 -9.59
N TRP A 160 0.99 -15.71 -8.46
CA TRP A 160 -0.12 -16.67 -8.38
C TRP A 160 -1.48 -16.06 -8.78
N ASP A 161 -1.66 -14.76 -8.57
CA ASP A 161 -2.92 -14.02 -8.74
C ASP A 161 -3.06 -13.35 -10.13
N VAL A 162 -2.11 -13.56 -11.03
CA VAL A 162 -2.13 -12.90 -12.35
C VAL A 162 -3.40 -13.22 -13.13
N LEU A 163 -3.85 -14.49 -13.12
CA LEU A 163 -5.07 -14.91 -13.79
C LEU A 163 -6.37 -14.38 -13.13
N ILE A 164 -6.28 -13.89 -11.91
CA ILE A 164 -7.41 -13.24 -11.21
C ILE A 164 -7.48 -11.75 -11.56
N ARG A 165 -6.35 -11.14 -11.95
CA ARG A 165 -6.22 -9.70 -12.22
C ARG A 165 -6.16 -9.35 -13.70
N ASP A 166 -5.85 -10.31 -14.56
CA ASP A 166 -5.64 -10.06 -15.98
C ASP A 166 -6.95 -10.10 -16.74
N GLU A 167 -7.22 -9.06 -17.53
CA GLU A 167 -8.45 -8.94 -18.33
C GLU A 167 -8.59 -10.01 -19.41
N SER A 168 -7.48 -10.64 -19.84
CA SER A 168 -7.50 -11.73 -20.82
C SER A 168 -8.03 -13.06 -20.22
N ALA A 169 -8.01 -13.20 -18.90
CA ALA A 169 -8.48 -14.38 -18.20
C ALA A 169 -9.98 -14.24 -17.84
N ASN A 170 -10.82 -14.87 -18.65
CA ASN A 170 -12.27 -14.90 -18.37
C ASN A 170 -12.60 -15.74 -17.12
N LYS A 171 -13.84 -15.65 -16.65
CA LYS A 171 -14.32 -16.35 -15.45
C LYS A 171 -14.06 -17.86 -15.46
N LYS A 172 -14.20 -18.50 -16.62
CA LYS A 172 -13.96 -19.94 -16.78
C LYS A 172 -12.51 -20.30 -16.48
N VAL A 173 -11.55 -19.51 -17.01
CA VAL A 173 -10.11 -19.68 -16.77
C VAL A 173 -9.77 -19.49 -15.30
N GLN A 174 -10.32 -18.47 -14.66
CA GLN A 174 -10.13 -18.22 -13.24
C GLN A 174 -10.63 -19.38 -12.39
N ASP A 175 -11.84 -19.89 -12.68
CA ASP A 175 -12.44 -21.01 -11.93
C ASP A 175 -11.65 -22.31 -12.14
N GLU A 176 -11.14 -22.56 -13.35
CA GLU A 176 -10.28 -23.71 -13.66
C GLU A 176 -8.94 -23.60 -12.91
N TYR A 177 -8.34 -22.42 -12.88
CA TYR A 177 -7.09 -22.19 -12.16
C TYR A 177 -7.27 -22.34 -10.64
N ILE A 178 -8.32 -21.80 -10.06
CA ILE A 178 -8.64 -22.00 -8.63
C ILE A 178 -8.87 -23.48 -8.34
N ARG A 179 -9.54 -24.23 -9.24
CA ARG A 179 -9.71 -25.68 -9.11
C ARG A 179 -8.37 -26.41 -9.14
N PHE A 180 -7.47 -26.02 -10.04
CA PHE A 180 -6.10 -26.56 -10.12
C PHE A 180 -5.34 -26.34 -8.80
N LEU A 181 -5.33 -25.10 -8.28
CA LEU A 181 -4.67 -24.82 -6.99
C LEU A 181 -5.28 -25.60 -5.83
N ARG A 182 -6.60 -25.78 -5.82
CA ARG A 182 -7.27 -26.63 -4.82
C ARG A 182 -6.84 -28.09 -4.91
N GLY A 183 -6.72 -28.62 -6.12
CA GLY A 183 -6.22 -29.97 -6.35
C GLY A 183 -4.78 -30.16 -5.86
N MET A 184 -3.95 -29.14 -6.06
CA MET A 184 -2.55 -29.16 -5.64
C MET A 184 -2.38 -29.07 -4.12
N PHE A 185 -3.21 -28.30 -3.41
CA PHE A 185 -2.90 -27.84 -2.06
C PHE A 185 -3.96 -28.20 -0.99
N LYS A 186 -5.21 -28.50 -1.38
CA LYS A 186 -6.30 -28.68 -0.41
C LYS A 186 -6.62 -30.16 -0.14
N GLY A 187 -6.81 -30.49 1.12
CA GLY A 187 -7.16 -31.84 1.56
C GLY A 187 -5.99 -32.58 2.22
N THR A 188 -6.18 -33.86 2.52
CA THR A 188 -5.18 -34.67 3.24
C THR A 188 -4.04 -35.14 2.32
N GLU A 189 -4.32 -35.46 1.05
CA GLU A 189 -3.29 -35.98 0.14
C GLU A 189 -2.13 -34.99 -0.08
N PRO A 190 -2.36 -33.67 -0.33
CA PRO A 190 -1.28 -32.72 -0.46
C PRO A 190 -0.34 -32.66 0.74
N THR A 191 -0.80 -32.85 1.97
CA THR A 191 0.06 -32.82 3.17
C THR A 191 1.11 -33.94 3.17
N LYS A 192 0.90 -35.00 2.40
CA LYS A 192 1.82 -36.13 2.30
C LYS A 192 3.03 -35.82 1.41
N TYR A 193 2.83 -35.06 0.32
CA TYR A 193 3.89 -34.77 -0.65
C TYR A 193 4.43 -33.33 -0.59
N ILE A 194 3.80 -32.41 0.14
CA ILE A 194 4.27 -31.03 0.28
C ILE A 194 5.17 -30.89 1.51
N GLN A 195 6.38 -30.34 1.29
CA GLN A 195 7.32 -29.89 2.32
C GLN A 195 7.08 -28.42 2.65
N LEU A 196 6.81 -27.60 1.60
CA LEU A 196 6.49 -26.19 1.64
C LEU A 196 5.66 -25.83 0.41
N ALA A 197 4.63 -25.00 0.58
CA ALA A 197 3.95 -24.29 -0.49
C ALA A 197 4.12 -22.79 -0.26
N TYR A 198 4.80 -22.10 -1.18
CA TYR A 198 5.04 -20.66 -1.11
C TYR A 198 4.45 -19.97 -2.35
N LEU A 199 3.37 -19.23 -2.15
CA LEU A 199 2.74 -18.44 -3.20
C LEU A 199 3.13 -16.98 -3.02
N THR A 200 3.44 -16.29 -4.12
CA THR A 200 3.64 -14.85 -4.08
C THR A 200 2.86 -14.15 -5.19
N GLY A 201 2.28 -13.00 -4.86
CA GLY A 201 1.44 -12.21 -5.75
C GLY A 201 1.16 -10.82 -5.20
N ILE A 202 0.22 -10.11 -5.79
CA ILE A 202 -0.24 -8.79 -5.32
C ILE A 202 -1.43 -8.97 -4.37
N LEU A 203 -2.41 -9.76 -4.77
CA LEU A 203 -3.62 -9.98 -3.99
C LEU A 203 -3.45 -11.14 -3.01
N PRO A 204 -4.06 -11.05 -1.82
CA PRO A 204 -4.33 -12.21 -0.98
C PRO A 204 -5.24 -13.20 -1.69
N ILE A 205 -5.33 -14.41 -1.16
CA ILE A 205 -6.11 -15.48 -1.78
C ILE A 205 -7.60 -15.07 -1.90
N LYS A 206 -8.17 -15.27 -3.09
CA LYS A 206 -9.57 -14.99 -3.39
C LYS A 206 -10.49 -15.66 -2.37
N LYS A 207 -11.45 -14.89 -1.85
CA LYS A 207 -12.49 -15.40 -0.96
C LYS A 207 -13.67 -15.92 -1.78
N GLU A 208 -14.24 -17.04 -1.33
CA GLU A 208 -15.53 -17.51 -1.79
C GLU A 208 -16.54 -17.31 -0.66
N LYS A 209 -17.40 -16.33 -0.80
CA LYS A 209 -18.27 -15.84 0.29
C LYS A 209 -17.41 -15.30 1.46
N THR A 210 -17.35 -16.04 2.57
CA THR A 210 -16.61 -15.65 3.79
C THR A 210 -15.30 -16.41 4.01
N GLN A 211 -14.96 -17.37 3.14
CA GLN A 211 -13.78 -18.22 3.31
C GLN A 211 -12.82 -18.07 2.15
N SER A 212 -11.50 -18.10 2.43
CA SER A 212 -10.48 -18.20 1.41
C SER A 212 -10.64 -19.47 0.57
N ALA A 213 -10.43 -19.37 -0.74
CA ALA A 213 -10.46 -20.52 -1.66
C ALA A 213 -9.43 -21.60 -1.26
N LEU A 214 -8.31 -21.18 -0.66
CA LEU A 214 -7.25 -22.02 -0.11
C LEU A 214 -7.07 -21.70 1.39
N ASN A 215 -8.04 -22.08 2.20
CA ASN A 215 -8.13 -21.76 3.62
C ASN A 215 -7.05 -22.42 4.51
N ASN A 216 -6.20 -23.25 3.94
CA ASN A 216 -5.03 -23.84 4.60
C ASN A 216 -3.77 -22.98 4.48
N PHE A 217 -3.79 -21.92 3.64
CA PHE A 217 -2.68 -20.99 3.54
C PHE A 217 -2.71 -19.92 4.62
N ARG A 218 -1.54 -19.65 5.20
CA ARG A 218 -1.31 -18.48 6.02
C ARG A 218 -0.99 -17.30 5.13
N GLU A 219 -1.84 -16.28 5.19
CA GLU A 219 -1.74 -15.11 4.31
C GLU A 219 -0.96 -13.97 5.00
N TYR A 220 0.06 -13.46 4.31
CA TYR A 220 0.84 -12.31 4.68
C TYR A 220 0.66 -11.23 3.63
N SER A 221 -0.02 -10.13 3.98
CA SER A 221 -0.41 -9.08 3.04
C SER A 221 -0.06 -7.68 3.55
N MET A 222 -0.46 -6.65 2.82
CA MET A 222 -0.33 -5.25 3.25
C MET A 222 -1.17 -4.94 4.51
N LEU A 223 -2.21 -5.73 4.77
CA LEU A 223 -3.05 -5.59 5.97
C LEU A 223 -2.46 -6.32 7.18
N ASN A 224 -1.76 -7.43 6.95
CA ASN A 224 -1.12 -8.24 7.97
C ASN A 224 0.13 -8.92 7.41
N ALA A 225 1.28 -8.34 7.66
CA ALA A 225 2.56 -8.83 7.14
C ALA A 225 3.24 -9.87 8.03
N GLY A 226 2.83 -10.00 9.29
CA GLY A 226 3.38 -10.96 10.26
C GLY A 226 4.90 -10.96 10.34
N CYS A 227 5.50 -12.15 10.41
CA CYS A 227 6.96 -12.33 10.45
C CYS A 227 7.67 -11.98 9.13
N LEU A 228 6.94 -11.88 8.00
CA LEU A 228 7.51 -11.54 6.71
C LEU A 228 7.63 -10.03 6.47
N ALA A 229 7.25 -9.19 7.44
CA ALA A 229 7.19 -7.74 7.29
C ALA A 229 8.52 -7.10 6.87
N SER A 230 9.66 -7.57 7.41
CA SER A 230 10.99 -7.01 7.15
C SER A 230 11.70 -7.59 5.93
N TYR A 231 11.18 -8.69 5.36
CA TYR A 231 11.89 -9.42 4.32
C TYR A 231 11.45 -9.10 2.90
N ILE A 232 10.26 -8.52 2.74
CA ILE A 232 9.72 -8.13 1.43
C ILE A 232 9.51 -6.63 1.41
N GLY A 233 10.37 -5.91 0.69
CA GLY A 233 10.56 -4.46 0.75
C GLY A 233 11.84 -4.11 1.50
N PHE A 234 12.24 -2.84 1.52
CA PHE A 234 13.36 -2.36 2.32
C PHE A 234 12.86 -1.76 3.63
N THR A 235 13.50 -2.11 4.74
CA THR A 235 13.23 -1.50 6.05
C THR A 235 13.84 -0.11 6.15
N GLU A 236 13.37 0.69 7.11
CA GLU A 236 13.93 2.03 7.36
C GLU A 236 15.44 2.00 7.65
N ASP A 237 15.93 1.03 8.41
CA ASP A 237 17.35 0.92 8.75
C ASP A 237 18.21 0.58 7.54
N GLU A 238 17.73 -0.28 6.65
CA GLU A 238 18.40 -0.59 5.37
C GLU A 238 18.45 0.64 4.46
N VAL A 239 17.35 1.40 4.40
CA VAL A 239 17.29 2.64 3.60
C VAL A 239 18.23 3.72 4.18
N LYS A 240 18.33 3.85 5.51
CA LYS A 240 19.31 4.74 6.15
C LYS A 240 20.75 4.39 5.77
N ALA A 241 21.11 3.10 5.83
CA ALA A 241 22.43 2.63 5.42
C ALA A 241 22.73 2.92 3.94
N LEU A 242 21.73 2.75 3.06
CA LEU A 242 21.84 3.15 1.66
C LEU A 242 22.00 4.66 1.49
N CYS A 243 21.27 5.49 2.25
CA CYS A 243 21.40 6.95 2.23
C CYS A 243 22.82 7.40 2.63
N GLU A 244 23.40 6.79 3.67
CA GLU A 244 24.78 7.05 4.08
C GLU A 244 25.78 6.69 2.98
N THR A 245 25.62 5.50 2.37
CA THR A 245 26.50 5.00 1.31
C THR A 245 26.45 5.87 0.06
N TYR A 246 25.24 6.28 -0.35
CA TYR A 246 24.99 7.04 -1.57
C TYR A 246 24.88 8.56 -1.34
N LYS A 247 25.12 9.04 -0.11
CA LYS A 247 25.10 10.45 0.30
C LYS A 247 23.79 11.15 -0.06
N LYS A 248 22.65 10.51 0.27
CA LYS A 248 21.31 11.06 0.12
C LYS A 248 20.78 11.57 1.45
N ASP A 249 19.99 12.65 1.41
CA ASP A 249 19.28 13.12 2.59
C ASP A 249 18.15 12.15 2.94
N PHE A 250 18.26 11.51 4.10
CA PHE A 250 17.28 10.54 4.56
C PHE A 250 15.90 11.16 4.80
N THR A 251 15.85 12.44 5.24
CA THR A 251 14.57 13.14 5.47
C THR A 251 13.77 13.27 4.17
N GLU A 252 14.45 13.66 3.08
CA GLU A 252 13.82 13.71 1.76
C GLU A 252 13.46 12.33 1.23
N VAL A 253 14.30 11.31 1.43
CA VAL A 253 14.00 9.93 1.03
C VAL A 253 12.75 9.42 1.77
N LYS A 254 12.64 9.73 3.06
CA LYS A 254 11.48 9.39 3.87
C LYS A 254 10.20 10.06 3.34
N ARG A 255 10.25 11.36 3.06
CA ARG A 255 9.12 12.10 2.50
C ARG A 255 8.63 11.52 1.17
N TRP A 256 9.55 11.10 0.31
CA TRP A 256 9.23 10.62 -1.03
C TRP A 256 8.80 9.16 -1.10
N TYR A 257 9.30 8.27 -0.24
CA TYR A 257 9.20 6.81 -0.46
C TYR A 257 8.81 5.98 0.76
N ASP A 258 8.66 6.59 1.96
CA ASP A 258 8.17 5.90 3.16
C ASP A 258 6.63 5.75 3.15
N GLY A 259 6.07 5.29 4.23
CA GLY A 259 4.64 5.34 4.56
C GLY A 259 3.95 3.99 4.64
N TYR A 260 4.60 2.89 4.30
CA TYR A 260 4.02 1.56 4.52
C TYR A 260 4.47 1.03 5.88
N GLN A 261 3.59 1.12 6.87
CA GLN A 261 3.85 0.55 8.19
C GLN A 261 3.32 -0.89 8.27
N LEU A 262 4.23 -1.86 8.29
CA LEU A 262 3.93 -3.29 8.39
C LEU A 262 4.34 -3.81 9.77
N GLY A 263 3.38 -3.86 10.70
CA GLY A 263 3.67 -4.13 12.10
C GLY A 263 4.53 -3.03 12.72
N LYS A 264 5.72 -3.39 13.21
CA LYS A 264 6.70 -2.44 13.77
C LYS A 264 7.65 -1.81 12.74
N TYR A 265 7.63 -2.27 11.48
CA TYR A 265 8.57 -1.85 10.45
C TYR A 265 7.97 -0.78 9.53
N HIS A 266 8.74 0.25 9.25
CA HIS A 266 8.55 1.11 8.09
C HIS A 266 9.19 0.44 6.89
N VAL A 267 8.42 0.24 5.84
CA VAL A 267 8.85 -0.52 4.65
C VAL A 267 8.73 0.36 3.41
N TYR A 268 9.79 0.37 2.63
CA TYR A 268 9.94 1.17 1.42
C TYR A 268 9.87 0.27 0.18
N ASN A 269 9.42 0.83 -0.95
CA ASN A 269 9.50 0.15 -2.23
C ASN A 269 10.97 0.07 -2.71
N PRO A 270 11.55 -1.13 -2.84
CA PRO A 270 12.94 -1.29 -3.27
C PRO A 270 13.25 -0.63 -4.61
N ASN A 271 12.32 -0.71 -5.58
CA ASN A 271 12.53 -0.13 -6.89
C ASN A 271 12.70 1.40 -6.84
N ALA A 272 11.88 2.08 -6.08
CA ALA A 272 11.98 3.54 -5.93
C ALA A 272 13.31 3.94 -5.26
N VAL A 273 13.68 3.25 -4.17
CA VAL A 273 14.93 3.51 -3.44
C VAL A 273 16.15 3.22 -4.32
N VAL A 274 16.21 2.07 -5.01
CA VAL A 274 17.35 1.71 -5.86
C VAL A 274 17.52 2.70 -7.01
N ASN A 275 16.44 3.09 -7.69
CA ASN A 275 16.52 4.07 -8.76
C ASN A 275 16.94 5.46 -8.25
N LEU A 276 16.44 5.91 -7.10
CA LEU A 276 16.93 7.14 -6.48
C LEU A 276 18.44 7.09 -6.20
N MET A 277 18.95 5.97 -5.65
CA MET A 277 20.36 5.81 -5.37
C MET A 277 21.20 5.79 -6.66
N ALA A 278 20.66 5.25 -7.75
CA ALA A 278 21.34 5.19 -9.04
C ALA A 278 21.30 6.52 -9.79
N ASP A 279 20.13 7.15 -9.89
CA ASP A 279 19.90 8.32 -10.75
C ASP A 279 20.09 9.66 -10.01
N GLY A 280 19.87 9.65 -8.71
CA GLY A 280 20.05 10.82 -7.85
C GLY A 280 18.87 11.78 -7.78
N ASN A 281 17.79 11.55 -8.54
CA ASN A 281 16.66 12.45 -8.66
C ASN A 281 15.46 11.99 -7.85
N PHE A 282 14.87 12.91 -7.07
CA PHE A 282 13.59 12.65 -6.41
C PHE A 282 12.46 12.81 -7.42
N GLN A 283 11.83 11.70 -7.76
CA GLN A 283 10.71 11.63 -8.72
C GLN A 283 9.91 10.35 -8.50
N SER A 284 8.74 10.23 -9.16
CA SER A 284 8.03 8.96 -9.17
C SER A 284 8.71 7.95 -10.09
N TYR A 285 9.14 6.85 -9.51
CA TYR A 285 9.61 5.65 -10.20
C TYR A 285 8.50 4.59 -10.32
N TRP A 286 7.31 4.91 -9.80
CA TRP A 286 6.14 4.04 -9.84
C TRP A 286 5.51 3.99 -11.25
N SER A 287 5.45 5.13 -11.93
CA SER A 287 4.74 5.33 -13.20
C SER A 287 5.34 4.62 -14.42
N GLY A 288 6.60 4.17 -14.35
CA GLY A 288 7.25 3.43 -15.47
C GLY A 288 6.68 2.02 -15.75
N THR A 289 5.51 1.64 -15.21
CA THR A 289 5.05 0.25 -15.13
C THR A 289 3.60 -0.01 -15.54
N ALA A 290 2.98 0.84 -16.33
CA ALA A 290 1.59 0.66 -16.79
C ALA A 290 0.50 0.62 -15.68
N SER A 291 0.88 0.85 -14.41
CA SER A 291 -0.06 0.78 -13.28
C SER A 291 -1.04 1.95 -13.21
N TYR A 292 -0.71 3.06 -13.86
CA TYR A 292 -1.58 4.24 -13.93
C TYR A 292 -2.95 3.94 -14.57
N ASP A 293 -2.95 3.26 -15.73
CA ASP A 293 -4.19 2.95 -16.44
C ASP A 293 -5.09 1.97 -15.67
N SER A 294 -4.51 1.15 -14.79
CA SER A 294 -5.27 0.17 -14.00
C SER A 294 -6.05 0.80 -12.84
N ILE A 295 -5.61 1.96 -12.29
CA ILE A 295 -6.32 2.58 -11.17
C ILE A 295 -7.38 3.59 -11.59
N VAL A 296 -7.26 4.16 -12.79
CA VAL A 296 -8.20 5.17 -13.28
C VAL A 296 -9.64 4.65 -13.35
N PRO A 297 -9.93 3.44 -13.87
CA PRO A 297 -11.28 2.88 -13.83
C PRO A 297 -11.81 2.73 -12.40
N LEU A 298 -10.95 2.31 -11.47
CA LEU A 298 -11.33 2.05 -10.08
C LEU A 298 -11.73 3.32 -9.32
N ILE A 299 -10.90 4.37 -9.40
CA ILE A 299 -11.18 5.65 -8.73
C ILE A 299 -12.35 6.42 -9.35
N ASN A 300 -12.74 6.06 -10.59
CA ASN A 300 -13.89 6.62 -11.30
C ASN A 300 -15.17 5.80 -11.13
N MET A 301 -15.15 4.71 -10.37
CA MET A 301 -16.39 3.98 -10.04
C MET A 301 -17.36 4.90 -9.29
N ASP A 302 -18.64 4.79 -9.64
CA ASP A 302 -19.70 5.62 -9.07
C ASP A 302 -20.18 5.07 -7.71
N PHE A 303 -19.27 5.01 -6.74
CA PHE A 303 -19.60 4.67 -5.36
C PHE A 303 -19.65 5.93 -4.51
N ASP A 304 -20.74 6.05 -3.72
CA ASP A 304 -20.94 7.20 -2.84
C ASP A 304 -19.76 7.41 -1.89
N GLY A 305 -19.21 8.63 -1.89
CA GLY A 305 -18.07 9.04 -1.07
C GLY A 305 -16.69 8.56 -1.55
N LEU A 306 -16.56 7.78 -2.64
CA LEU A 306 -15.25 7.32 -3.11
C LEU A 306 -14.37 8.48 -3.57
N LYS A 307 -14.89 9.37 -4.42
CA LYS A 307 -14.14 10.52 -4.92
C LYS A 307 -13.71 11.44 -3.79
N THR A 308 -14.62 11.72 -2.86
CA THR A 308 -14.34 12.52 -1.66
C THR A 308 -13.21 11.89 -0.84
N ALA A 309 -13.25 10.58 -0.60
CA ALA A 309 -12.22 9.87 0.15
C ALA A 309 -10.84 9.97 -0.53
N ILE A 310 -10.77 9.81 -1.85
CA ILE A 310 -9.50 9.94 -2.61
C ILE A 310 -8.93 11.36 -2.46
N ILE A 311 -9.76 12.39 -2.54
CA ILE A 311 -9.33 13.79 -2.42
C ILE A 311 -8.84 14.09 -1.00
N GLU A 312 -9.60 13.68 0.01
CA GLU A 312 -9.18 13.83 1.41
C GLU A 312 -7.81 13.20 1.63
N MET A 313 -7.58 11.99 1.10
CA MET A 313 -6.29 11.32 1.25
C MET A 313 -5.16 11.96 0.45
N VAL A 314 -5.41 12.43 -0.77
CA VAL A 314 -4.43 13.19 -1.57
C VAL A 314 -4.06 14.51 -0.89
N SER A 315 -5.00 15.11 -0.16
CA SER A 315 -4.78 16.32 0.66
C SER A 315 -4.16 16.03 2.04
N GLY A 316 -3.69 14.80 2.28
CA GLY A 316 -2.98 14.41 3.50
C GLY A 316 -3.87 13.93 4.65
N ALA A 317 -5.18 13.79 4.46
CA ALA A 317 -6.09 13.20 5.45
C ALA A 317 -6.00 11.67 5.45
N SER A 318 -6.58 11.05 6.48
CA SER A 318 -6.81 9.61 6.55
C SER A 318 -8.30 9.33 6.57
N VAL A 319 -8.73 8.25 5.91
CA VAL A 319 -10.14 7.87 5.78
C VAL A 319 -10.37 6.49 6.40
N GLU A 320 -11.44 6.33 7.15
CA GLU A 320 -11.82 5.03 7.71
C GLU A 320 -12.25 4.06 6.60
N VAL A 321 -11.75 2.81 6.64
CA VAL A 321 -12.02 1.77 5.65
C VAL A 321 -12.33 0.44 6.33
N ASP A 322 -13.45 -0.18 5.94
CA ASP A 322 -13.75 -1.57 6.29
C ASP A 322 -13.08 -2.54 5.30
N VAL A 323 -11.89 -3.00 5.66
CA VAL A 323 -11.11 -3.96 4.83
C VAL A 323 -11.67 -5.39 4.85
N GLY A 324 -12.72 -5.66 5.62
CA GLY A 324 -13.32 -7.00 5.76
C GLY A 324 -14.25 -7.37 4.59
N SER A 325 -14.87 -6.40 3.93
CA SER A 325 -15.86 -6.60 2.87
C SER A 325 -15.24 -7.12 1.56
N PHE A 326 -14.01 -6.71 1.24
CA PHE A 326 -13.34 -7.05 -0.02
C PHE A 326 -13.08 -8.56 -0.16
N GLN A 327 -13.46 -9.11 -1.30
CA GLN A 327 -13.36 -10.56 -1.61
C GLN A 327 -12.03 -10.95 -2.25
N ASN A 328 -11.05 -10.05 -2.32
CA ASN A 328 -9.77 -10.22 -3.01
C ASN A 328 -9.96 -10.55 -4.51
N ASP A 329 -10.97 -9.93 -5.12
CA ASP A 329 -11.37 -10.16 -6.51
C ASP A 329 -11.92 -8.84 -7.09
N VAL A 330 -11.37 -8.41 -8.21
CA VAL A 330 -11.73 -7.13 -8.86
C VAL A 330 -13.16 -7.14 -9.42
N GLU A 331 -13.64 -8.32 -9.88
CA GLU A 331 -15.00 -8.47 -10.40
C GLU A 331 -16.09 -8.30 -9.34
N ASN A 332 -15.74 -8.48 -8.06
CA ASN A 332 -16.67 -8.42 -6.94
C ASN A 332 -16.51 -7.13 -6.09
N ILE A 333 -16.03 -6.05 -6.68
CA ILE A 333 -16.01 -4.72 -6.05
C ILE A 333 -17.45 -4.16 -6.07
N VAL A 334 -18.03 -3.94 -4.90
CA VAL A 334 -19.44 -3.51 -4.76
C VAL A 334 -19.62 -2.20 -3.99
N ASN A 335 -18.57 -1.67 -3.38
CA ASN A 335 -18.62 -0.46 -2.58
C ASN A 335 -17.28 0.30 -2.55
N LYS A 336 -17.27 1.49 -1.96
CA LYS A 336 -16.10 2.33 -1.76
C LYS A 336 -14.96 1.61 -1.03
N ASP A 337 -15.28 0.89 0.03
CA ASP A 337 -14.29 0.27 0.91
C ASP A 337 -13.57 -0.89 0.22
N ASP A 338 -14.25 -1.58 -0.70
CA ASP A 338 -13.63 -2.61 -1.54
C ASP A 338 -12.60 -1.99 -2.49
N VAL A 339 -12.93 -0.84 -3.12
CA VAL A 339 -11.97 -0.10 -3.98
C VAL A 339 -10.76 0.33 -3.16
N LEU A 340 -10.98 0.96 -2.00
CA LEU A 340 -9.89 1.43 -1.14
C LEU A 340 -9.03 0.26 -0.64
N THR A 341 -9.63 -0.86 -0.29
CA THR A 341 -8.89 -2.08 0.13
C THR A 341 -8.06 -2.64 -1.02
N TYR A 342 -8.61 -2.67 -2.24
CA TYR A 342 -7.84 -3.08 -3.41
C TYR A 342 -6.66 -2.14 -3.66
N LEU A 343 -6.84 -0.83 -3.55
CA LEU A 343 -5.76 0.16 -3.67
C LEU A 343 -4.68 -0.01 -2.57
N ILE A 344 -5.04 -0.47 -1.37
CA ILE A 344 -4.07 -0.82 -0.32
C ILE A 344 -3.22 -2.03 -0.78
N HIS A 345 -3.83 -3.08 -1.29
CA HIS A 345 -3.09 -4.25 -1.80
C HIS A 345 -2.20 -3.90 -3.00
N MET A 346 -2.65 -2.99 -3.86
CA MET A 346 -1.88 -2.48 -4.99
C MET A 346 -0.75 -1.54 -4.58
N GLY A 347 -0.73 -1.03 -3.34
CA GLY A 347 0.26 -0.11 -2.80
C GLY A 347 0.02 1.37 -3.10
N TYR A 348 -1.16 1.73 -3.61
CA TYR A 348 -1.53 3.14 -3.77
C TYR A 348 -2.03 3.79 -2.48
N LEU A 349 -2.42 2.98 -1.52
CA LEU A 349 -2.78 3.43 -0.17
C LEU A 349 -1.99 2.62 0.85
N ALA A 350 -1.68 3.25 1.98
CA ALA A 350 -1.24 2.60 3.19
C ALA A 350 -2.43 2.42 4.14
N TYR A 351 -2.30 1.52 5.10
CA TYR A 351 -3.35 1.21 6.06
C TYR A 351 -2.79 1.07 7.47
N SER A 352 -3.44 1.73 8.42
CA SER A 352 -3.19 1.56 9.85
C SER A 352 -4.25 0.65 10.45
N SER A 353 -3.86 -0.56 10.83
CA SER A 353 -4.76 -1.52 11.50
C SER A 353 -5.20 -1.06 12.91
N VAL A 354 -4.42 -0.20 13.56
CA VAL A 354 -4.72 0.35 14.88
C VAL A 354 -5.92 1.28 14.83
N ASN A 355 -5.95 2.15 13.83
CA ASN A 355 -6.97 3.19 13.68
C ASN A 355 -8.02 2.85 12.60
N ARG A 356 -7.86 1.75 11.85
CA ARG A 356 -8.65 1.37 10.67
C ARG A 356 -8.70 2.46 9.60
N MET A 357 -7.58 3.17 9.42
CA MET A 357 -7.50 4.32 8.51
C MET A 357 -6.61 3.98 7.32
N ALA A 358 -7.08 4.32 6.12
CA ALA A 358 -6.28 4.37 4.90
C ALA A 358 -5.80 5.79 4.64
N PHE A 359 -4.62 5.93 4.03
CA PHE A 359 -4.01 7.21 3.68
C PHE A 359 -3.03 7.04 2.52
N VAL A 360 -2.68 8.15 1.86
CA VAL A 360 -1.63 8.17 0.84
C VAL A 360 -0.26 8.05 1.53
N PRO A 361 0.56 7.05 1.20
CA PRO A 361 1.77 6.75 1.97
C PRO A 361 2.86 7.83 1.85
N ASN A 362 3.04 8.41 0.68
CA ASN A 362 4.20 9.27 0.41
C ASN A 362 3.99 10.16 -0.82
N GLU A 363 4.95 11.03 -1.09
CA GLU A 363 4.89 12.00 -2.19
C GLU A 363 4.91 11.32 -3.57
N GLU A 364 5.63 10.20 -3.74
CA GLU A 364 5.63 9.44 -4.99
C GLU A 364 4.21 9.02 -5.38
N ILE A 365 3.50 8.37 -4.46
CA ILE A 365 2.13 7.88 -4.68
C ILE A 365 1.13 9.04 -4.75
N ARG A 366 1.33 10.09 -3.97
CA ARG A 366 0.50 11.30 -4.05
C ARG A 366 0.50 11.88 -5.47
N GLN A 367 1.67 12.00 -6.09
CA GLN A 367 1.77 12.47 -7.47
C GLN A 367 1.10 11.53 -8.48
N GLU A 368 1.18 10.21 -8.28
CA GLU A 368 0.49 9.25 -9.15
C GLU A 368 -1.04 9.38 -9.05
N LEU A 369 -1.58 9.52 -7.86
CA LEU A 369 -3.02 9.74 -7.66
C LEU A 369 -3.47 11.08 -8.26
N ILE A 370 -2.71 12.17 -8.07
CA ILE A 370 -2.98 13.47 -8.71
C ILE A 370 -3.00 13.33 -10.25
N ARG A 371 -2.04 12.59 -10.84
CA ARG A 371 -2.03 12.34 -12.29
C ARG A 371 -3.26 11.55 -12.74
N ALA A 372 -3.68 10.54 -11.96
CA ALA A 372 -4.87 9.75 -12.25
C ALA A 372 -6.16 10.58 -12.20
N THR A 373 -6.20 11.63 -11.40
CA THR A 373 -7.34 12.54 -11.28
C THR A 373 -7.35 13.67 -12.33
N LYS A 374 -6.29 13.87 -13.13
CA LYS A 374 -6.20 14.95 -14.16
C LYS A 374 -7.15 14.82 -15.35
N ARG A 375 -8.17 13.98 -15.30
CA ARG A 375 -9.22 13.89 -16.32
C ARG A 375 -10.31 14.95 -16.09
N LYS A 376 -11.04 15.31 -17.15
CA LYS A 376 -12.05 16.38 -17.14
C LYS A 376 -13.08 16.25 -16.00
N GLU A 377 -13.40 15.04 -15.59
CA GLU A 377 -14.33 14.72 -14.50
C GLU A 377 -13.81 15.07 -13.10
N TRP A 378 -12.50 15.31 -12.97
CA TRP A 378 -11.83 15.67 -11.71
C TRP A 378 -11.31 17.11 -11.69
N ASN A 379 -11.40 17.84 -12.82
CA ASN A 379 -10.84 19.19 -12.92
C ASN A 379 -11.42 20.16 -11.88
N GLU A 380 -12.72 20.07 -11.59
CA GLU A 380 -13.36 20.89 -10.57
C GLU A 380 -12.80 20.61 -9.17
N MET A 381 -12.52 19.33 -8.87
CA MET A 381 -12.01 18.89 -7.58
C MET A 381 -10.54 19.23 -7.39
N LEU A 382 -9.73 19.16 -8.46
CA LEU A 382 -8.32 19.60 -8.42
C LEU A 382 -8.23 21.13 -8.29
N LYS A 383 -9.12 21.85 -8.95
CA LYS A 383 -9.26 23.30 -8.80
C LYS A 383 -9.60 23.65 -7.35
N PHE A 384 -10.52 22.93 -6.75
CA PHE A 384 -10.90 23.10 -5.35
C PHE A 384 -9.72 22.83 -4.39
N GLN A 385 -8.93 21.77 -4.64
CA GLN A 385 -7.73 21.48 -3.85
C GLN A 385 -6.71 22.62 -3.94
N GLN A 386 -6.45 23.14 -5.14
CA GLN A 386 -5.54 24.27 -5.34
C GLN A 386 -6.07 25.53 -4.61
N GLU A 387 -7.34 25.81 -4.71
CA GLU A 387 -7.99 26.92 -4.00
C GLU A 387 -7.88 26.77 -2.47
N SER A 388 -7.94 25.54 -1.96
CA SER A 388 -7.74 25.25 -0.55
C SER A 388 -6.25 25.42 -0.12
N GLU A 389 -5.29 25.07 -0.98
CA GLU A 389 -3.85 25.32 -0.74
C GLU A 389 -3.59 26.85 -0.73
N ASP A 390 -4.09 27.58 -1.73
CA ASP A 390 -3.95 29.05 -1.81
C ASP A 390 -4.58 29.75 -0.59
N LEU A 391 -5.69 29.23 -0.07
CA LEU A 391 -6.33 29.75 1.15
C LEU A 391 -5.46 29.53 2.39
N LEU A 392 -4.86 28.34 2.53
CA LEU A 392 -3.96 28.06 3.65
C LEU A 392 -2.74 28.98 3.60
N ASP A 393 -2.11 29.11 2.44
CA ASP A 393 -0.94 29.97 2.24
C ASP A 393 -1.28 31.44 2.58
N ALA A 394 -2.40 31.97 2.08
CA ALA A 394 -2.87 33.31 2.42
C ALA A 394 -3.13 33.50 3.92
N THR A 395 -3.61 32.44 4.61
CA THR A 395 -3.81 32.47 6.06
C THR A 395 -2.48 32.53 6.81
N LEU A 396 -1.48 31.77 6.36
CA LEU A 396 -0.13 31.78 6.95
C LEU A 396 0.60 33.11 6.71
N ASP A 397 0.38 33.73 5.56
CA ASP A 397 0.88 35.07 5.21
C ASP A 397 0.09 36.19 5.89
N MET A 398 -0.94 35.87 6.66
CA MET A 398 -1.85 36.79 7.35
C MET A 398 -2.60 37.77 6.42
N ASP A 399 -2.82 37.40 5.17
CA ASP A 399 -3.56 38.20 4.20
C ASP A 399 -5.08 37.97 4.31
N GLY A 400 -5.72 38.71 5.20
CA GLY A 400 -7.17 38.58 5.45
C GLY A 400 -8.03 38.91 4.24
N GLU A 401 -7.59 39.78 3.32
CA GLU A 401 -8.35 40.14 2.12
C GLU A 401 -8.39 38.96 1.14
N ILE A 402 -7.25 38.32 0.90
CA ILE A 402 -7.17 37.14 0.05
C ILE A 402 -7.94 35.97 0.69
N VAL A 403 -7.82 35.75 1.99
CA VAL A 403 -8.58 34.71 2.71
C VAL A 403 -10.07 34.92 2.56
N ALA A 404 -10.59 36.15 2.75
CA ALA A 404 -11.99 36.44 2.59
C ALA A 404 -12.49 36.19 1.15
N ALA A 405 -11.70 36.58 0.16
CA ALA A 405 -12.04 36.42 -1.27
C ALA A 405 -12.03 34.92 -1.66
N GLN A 406 -11.08 34.12 -1.16
CA GLN A 406 -11.04 32.68 -1.44
C GLN A 406 -12.20 31.92 -0.79
N ILE A 407 -12.57 32.26 0.45
CA ILE A 407 -13.75 31.67 1.11
C ILE A 407 -15.02 32.02 0.35
N GLU A 408 -15.16 33.27 -0.15
CA GLU A 408 -16.30 33.70 -0.95
C GLU A 408 -16.44 32.91 -2.24
N LYS A 409 -15.33 32.71 -2.95
CA LYS A 409 -15.27 31.92 -4.17
C LYS A 409 -15.66 30.45 -3.94
N ILE A 410 -15.11 29.82 -2.89
CA ILE A 410 -15.47 28.45 -2.51
C ILE A 410 -16.94 28.35 -2.13
N HIS A 411 -17.46 29.34 -1.43
CA HIS A 411 -18.88 29.42 -1.09
C HIS A 411 -19.78 29.51 -2.34
N GLU A 412 -19.44 30.35 -3.30
CA GLU A 412 -20.22 30.51 -4.53
C GLU A 412 -20.18 29.29 -5.44
N GLU A 413 -19.01 28.65 -5.59
CA GLU A 413 -18.84 27.55 -6.52
C GLU A 413 -19.33 26.19 -5.95
N TYR A 414 -19.20 25.95 -4.65
CA TYR A 414 -19.40 24.61 -4.07
C TYR A 414 -20.58 24.50 -3.08
N VAL A 415 -21.20 25.61 -2.68
CA VAL A 415 -22.28 25.59 -1.70
C VAL A 415 -23.56 26.18 -2.28
N SER A 416 -24.65 25.41 -2.23
CA SER A 416 -25.94 25.89 -2.66
C SER A 416 -26.42 27.08 -1.80
N ALA A 417 -26.80 28.19 -2.44
CA ALA A 417 -27.31 29.42 -1.78
C ALA A 417 -28.52 29.17 -0.86
N ILE A 418 -29.25 28.08 -1.06
CA ILE A 418 -30.42 27.69 -0.25
C ILE A 418 -30.02 27.19 1.15
N GLN A 419 -28.80 26.68 1.30
CA GLN A 419 -28.28 26.09 2.56
C GLN A 419 -27.46 27.09 3.39
N TYR A 420 -27.08 28.25 2.86
CA TYR A 420 -26.21 29.22 3.50
C TYR A 420 -26.98 30.29 4.25
N ASN A 421 -27.41 30.02 5.47
CA ASN A 421 -28.34 30.89 6.21
C ASN A 421 -28.00 31.07 7.71
N ASN A 422 -26.91 30.49 8.22
CA ASN A 422 -26.48 30.63 9.60
C ASN A 422 -24.98 30.31 9.80
N GLU A 423 -24.48 30.49 11.03
CA GLU A 423 -23.07 30.25 11.44
C GLU A 423 -22.62 28.78 11.22
N ASN A 424 -23.55 27.81 11.37
CA ASN A 424 -23.26 26.41 11.10
C ASN A 424 -22.99 26.14 9.61
N SER A 425 -23.69 26.82 8.72
CA SER A 425 -23.44 26.73 7.28
C SER A 425 -22.07 27.30 6.92
N LEU A 426 -21.69 28.44 7.51
CA LEU A 426 -20.35 29.02 7.38
C LEU A 426 -19.28 28.07 7.90
N SER A 427 -19.50 27.45 9.05
CA SER A 427 -18.59 26.42 9.62
C SER A 427 -18.38 25.24 8.65
N SER A 428 -19.41 24.81 7.95
CA SER A 428 -19.29 23.71 6.97
C SER A 428 -18.47 24.11 5.73
N VAL A 429 -18.65 25.31 5.23
CA VAL A 429 -17.85 25.87 4.12
C VAL A 429 -16.38 25.94 4.50
N LEU A 430 -16.08 26.42 5.71
CA LEU A 430 -14.71 26.55 6.17
C LEU A 430 -14.01 25.22 6.39
N ALA A 431 -14.72 24.22 6.92
CA ALA A 431 -14.16 22.88 7.03
C ALA A 431 -13.75 22.29 5.67
N LEU A 432 -14.52 22.61 4.64
CA LEU A 432 -14.21 22.25 3.27
C LEU A 432 -13.05 23.10 2.72
N ALA A 433 -13.11 24.41 2.91
CA ALA A 433 -12.13 25.36 2.40
C ALA A 433 -10.69 25.10 2.89
N TYR A 434 -10.54 24.66 4.13
CA TYR A 434 -9.23 24.31 4.72
C TYR A 434 -8.88 22.81 4.59
N LEU A 435 -9.38 22.12 3.58
CA LEU A 435 -9.12 20.69 3.41
C LEU A 435 -7.62 20.37 3.26
N SER A 436 -6.87 21.21 2.53
CA SER A 436 -5.42 21.08 2.32
C SER A 436 -4.61 21.20 3.62
N ALA A 437 -5.14 21.91 4.63
CA ALA A 437 -4.48 22.04 5.93
C ALA A 437 -4.26 20.68 6.61
N MET A 438 -5.03 19.65 6.28
CA MET A 438 -4.86 18.31 6.85
C MET A 438 -3.52 17.65 6.49
N GLN A 439 -2.80 18.16 5.51
CA GLN A 439 -1.43 17.73 5.22
C GLN A 439 -0.47 18.08 6.37
N TYR A 440 -0.60 19.26 6.95
CA TYR A 440 0.32 19.82 7.94
C TYR A 440 -0.25 19.80 9.36
N TYR A 441 -1.57 19.76 9.48
CA TYR A 441 -2.31 19.82 10.74
C TYR A 441 -3.05 18.51 11.03
N PHE A 442 -3.29 18.24 12.31
CA PHE A 442 -4.28 17.23 12.68
C PHE A 442 -5.68 17.68 12.21
N LYS A 443 -6.60 16.71 12.06
CA LYS A 443 -8.00 17.04 11.71
C LYS A 443 -8.50 18.15 12.64
N PRO A 444 -9.01 19.25 12.08
CA PRO A 444 -9.42 20.39 12.89
C PRO A 444 -10.51 20.01 13.88
N VAL A 445 -10.33 20.44 15.11
CA VAL A 445 -11.31 20.21 16.17
C VAL A 445 -12.35 21.33 16.13
N ARG A 446 -13.59 20.94 15.87
CA ARG A 446 -14.76 21.85 15.95
C ARG A 446 -15.20 21.98 17.42
N GLU A 447 -15.70 23.18 17.76
CA GLU A 447 -16.18 23.46 19.13
C GLU A 447 -15.15 23.05 20.20
N PHE A 448 -13.89 23.45 19.97
CA PHE A 448 -12.78 23.08 20.86
C PHE A 448 -12.98 23.70 22.25
N PRO A 449 -13.06 22.91 23.32
CA PRO A 449 -13.28 23.40 24.66
C PRO A 449 -12.06 24.17 25.19
N THR A 450 -12.22 25.45 25.51
CA THR A 450 -11.13 26.35 25.94
C THR A 450 -11.27 26.84 27.38
N GLY A 451 -12.00 26.13 28.20
CA GLY A 451 -12.21 26.46 29.63
C GLY A 451 -13.14 27.66 29.90
N ARG A 452 -13.27 28.63 28.99
CA ARG A 452 -14.19 29.78 29.08
C ARG A 452 -15.17 29.88 27.90
N GLY A 453 -15.24 28.83 27.08
CA GLY A 453 -16.10 28.76 25.89
C GLY A 453 -15.56 27.74 24.90
N PHE A 454 -16.03 27.82 23.67
CA PHE A 454 -15.62 26.94 22.58
C PHE A 454 -15.11 27.80 21.42
N ALA A 455 -13.97 27.49 20.86
CA ALA A 455 -13.50 28.03 19.58
C ALA A 455 -14.15 27.24 18.45
N ASP A 456 -14.59 27.91 17.37
CA ASP A 456 -15.28 27.25 16.27
C ASP A 456 -14.39 26.22 15.58
N PHE A 457 -13.11 26.57 15.32
CA PHE A 457 -12.10 25.64 14.84
C PHE A 457 -10.74 25.88 15.50
N VAL A 458 -10.03 24.80 15.74
CA VAL A 458 -8.62 24.83 16.13
C VAL A 458 -7.85 23.86 15.25
N PHE A 459 -6.82 24.39 14.58
CA PHE A 459 -5.87 23.61 13.79
C PHE A 459 -4.57 23.49 14.57
N ILE A 460 -4.21 22.28 14.98
CA ILE A 460 -2.96 21.98 15.70
C ILE A 460 -2.00 21.34 14.71
N PRO A 461 -0.79 21.90 14.49
CA PRO A 461 0.18 21.31 13.58
C PRO A 461 0.60 19.92 14.06
N LYS A 462 0.83 18.99 13.13
CA LYS A 462 1.40 17.69 13.43
C LYS A 462 2.80 17.86 14.01
N THR A 463 3.24 16.89 14.78
CA THR A 463 4.49 16.99 15.56
C THR A 463 5.71 17.34 14.69
N GLU A 464 5.77 16.77 13.49
CA GLU A 464 6.83 17.00 12.50
C GLU A 464 6.83 18.41 11.91
N TYR A 465 5.69 19.09 11.87
CA TYR A 465 5.52 20.43 11.30
C TYR A 465 5.40 21.56 12.35
N ARG A 466 5.53 21.22 13.62
CA ARG A 466 5.27 22.14 14.74
C ARG A 466 6.16 23.39 14.75
N ASN A 467 7.36 23.30 14.18
CA ASN A 467 8.30 24.42 14.13
C ASN A 467 8.07 25.33 12.93
N ASP A 468 7.45 24.79 11.87
CA ASP A 468 7.30 25.48 10.58
C ASP A 468 5.90 26.06 10.38
N TYR A 469 4.91 25.48 11.09
CA TYR A 469 3.51 25.87 10.97
C TYR A 469 2.94 26.33 12.32
N PRO A 470 2.30 27.53 12.38
CA PRO A 470 1.61 28.02 13.58
C PRO A 470 0.32 27.23 13.82
N ALA A 471 -0.14 27.14 15.06
CA ALA A 471 -1.52 26.73 15.30
C ALA A 471 -2.50 27.83 14.88
N LEU A 472 -3.66 27.47 14.33
CA LEU A 472 -4.70 28.42 13.95
C LEU A 472 -5.90 28.31 14.91
N VAL A 473 -6.34 29.43 15.45
CA VAL A 473 -7.57 29.56 16.24
C VAL A 473 -8.57 30.39 15.44
N VAL A 474 -9.61 29.75 14.96
CA VAL A 474 -10.59 30.38 14.08
C VAL A 474 -11.91 30.57 14.81
N GLU A 475 -12.45 31.78 14.75
CA GLU A 475 -13.76 32.16 15.26
C GLU A 475 -14.63 32.75 14.15
N LEU A 476 -15.87 32.32 14.10
CA LEU A 476 -16.82 32.70 13.07
C LEU A 476 -17.84 33.68 13.59
N LYS A 477 -18.30 34.54 12.73
CA LYS A 477 -19.42 35.42 13.00
C LYS A 477 -20.36 35.52 11.80
N TRP A 478 -21.60 35.68 12.11
CA TRP A 478 -22.67 35.86 11.12
C TRP A 478 -23.36 37.19 11.33
N ASN A 479 -23.33 38.08 10.31
CA ASN A 479 -23.86 39.44 10.37
C ASN A 479 -23.28 40.30 11.52
N LYS A 480 -22.00 40.13 11.82
CA LYS A 480 -21.26 40.94 12.80
C LYS A 480 -20.02 41.57 12.14
N SER A 481 -18.82 41.30 12.64
CA SER A 481 -17.55 41.73 12.03
C SER A 481 -16.42 40.73 12.35
N ALA A 482 -15.40 40.69 11.50
CA ALA A 482 -14.20 39.91 11.74
C ALA A 482 -13.44 40.39 13.01
N VAL A 483 -13.47 41.71 13.27
CA VAL A 483 -12.94 42.30 14.52
C VAL A 483 -13.60 41.71 15.75
N SER A 484 -14.94 41.56 15.72
CA SER A 484 -15.68 40.97 16.86
C SER A 484 -15.35 39.49 17.08
N ALA A 485 -15.00 38.76 16.04
CA ALA A 485 -14.53 37.39 16.14
C ALA A 485 -13.15 37.35 16.84
N LEU A 486 -12.19 38.16 16.40
CA LEU A 486 -10.88 38.25 17.06
C LEU A 486 -10.96 38.68 18.52
N GLN A 487 -11.85 39.66 18.80
CA GLN A 487 -12.03 40.11 20.17
C GLN A 487 -12.57 38.98 21.06
N GLN A 488 -13.46 38.14 20.56
CA GLN A 488 -13.97 36.98 21.30
C GLN A 488 -12.85 35.96 21.61
N ILE A 489 -11.98 35.65 20.62
CA ILE A 489 -10.85 34.75 20.86
C ILE A 489 -9.97 35.27 22.03
N LYS A 490 -9.70 36.58 22.04
CA LYS A 490 -8.88 37.24 23.08
C LYS A 490 -9.58 37.23 24.44
N ASP A 491 -10.85 37.64 24.51
CA ASP A 491 -11.63 37.74 25.77
C ASP A 491 -11.81 36.35 26.42
N LYS A 492 -11.99 35.32 25.62
CA LYS A 492 -12.16 33.93 26.05
C LYS A 492 -10.83 33.22 26.30
N LYS A 493 -9.69 33.83 25.96
CA LYS A 493 -8.34 33.28 26.13
C LYS A 493 -8.15 31.90 25.46
N TYR A 494 -8.72 31.69 24.29
CA TYR A 494 -8.63 30.43 23.55
C TYR A 494 -7.18 29.95 23.31
N PRO A 495 -6.21 30.84 22.97
CA PRO A 495 -4.81 30.43 22.75
C PRO A 495 -4.15 29.78 23.95
N ASP A 496 -4.51 30.17 25.20
CA ASP A 496 -3.91 29.63 26.40
C ASP A 496 -4.09 28.09 26.52
N SER A 497 -5.17 27.55 25.94
CA SER A 497 -5.52 26.12 26.00
C SER A 497 -4.65 25.28 25.07
N ILE A 498 -4.12 25.84 23.97
CA ILE A 498 -3.38 25.12 22.95
C ILE A 498 -1.89 25.42 22.94
N GLN A 499 -1.44 26.39 23.73
CA GLN A 499 -0.06 26.87 23.77
C GLN A 499 0.98 25.75 24.03
N LYS A 500 0.61 24.71 24.78
CA LYS A 500 1.48 23.55 25.02
C LYS A 500 1.68 22.65 23.79
N TYR A 501 0.82 22.79 22.78
CA TYR A 501 0.83 21.96 21.56
C TYR A 501 1.40 22.67 20.34
N ALA A 502 1.64 24.00 20.41
CA ALA A 502 2.06 24.83 19.29
C ALA A 502 3.21 25.74 19.67
N GLY A 503 4.06 26.10 18.69
CA GLY A 503 5.07 27.16 18.82
C GLY A 503 4.40 28.53 18.71
N ASN A 504 4.08 28.95 17.50
CA ASN A 504 3.32 30.18 17.20
C ASN A 504 1.84 29.90 17.06
N ILE A 505 1.02 30.91 17.25
CA ILE A 505 -0.44 30.82 17.13
C ILE A 505 -0.93 32.01 16.33
N LEU A 506 -1.74 31.76 15.29
CA LEU A 506 -2.50 32.78 14.57
C LEU A 506 -3.96 32.78 15.01
N LEU A 507 -4.50 33.97 15.22
CA LEU A 507 -5.89 34.21 15.52
C LEU A 507 -6.57 34.63 14.24
N VAL A 508 -7.62 33.92 13.83
CA VAL A 508 -8.32 34.13 12.57
C VAL A 508 -9.79 34.43 12.88
N GLY A 509 -10.21 35.64 12.64
CA GLY A 509 -11.61 36.06 12.76
C GLY A 509 -12.25 36.15 11.39
N ILE A 510 -13.37 35.44 11.17
CA ILE A 510 -14.09 35.40 9.91
C ILE A 510 -15.55 35.81 10.16
N ASN A 511 -16.09 36.69 9.31
CA ASN A 511 -17.49 37.10 9.34
C ASN A 511 -18.11 36.99 7.95
N TYR A 512 -19.38 36.59 7.89
CA TYR A 512 -20.21 36.72 6.70
C TYR A 512 -21.33 37.72 6.90
N SER A 513 -21.42 38.72 6.01
CA SER A 513 -22.50 39.69 5.97
C SER A 513 -23.55 39.27 4.95
N LYS A 514 -24.73 38.82 5.43
CA LYS A 514 -25.85 38.44 4.56
C LYS A 514 -26.39 39.63 3.74
N LYS A 515 -26.29 40.85 4.29
CA LYS A 515 -26.75 42.05 3.63
C LYS A 515 -25.87 42.42 2.43
N GLU A 516 -24.56 42.31 2.61
CA GLU A 516 -23.58 42.68 1.59
C GLU A 516 -23.17 41.47 0.74
N LYS A 517 -23.54 40.26 1.18
CA LYS A 517 -23.16 38.97 0.59
C LYS A 517 -21.63 38.81 0.47
N LYS A 518 -20.90 39.23 1.49
CA LYS A 518 -19.44 39.24 1.50
C LYS A 518 -18.89 38.64 2.78
N HIS A 519 -17.70 38.02 2.62
CA HIS A 519 -16.87 37.58 3.73
C HIS A 519 -15.88 38.67 4.13
N GLU A 520 -15.54 38.71 5.40
CA GLU A 520 -14.47 39.52 5.99
C GLU A 520 -13.56 38.59 6.79
N CYS A 521 -12.26 38.79 6.69
CA CYS A 521 -11.31 38.08 7.50
C CYS A 521 -10.29 39.04 8.10
N MET A 522 -9.92 38.80 9.36
CA MET A 522 -8.80 39.46 10.03
C MET A 522 -7.92 38.39 10.69
N ILE A 523 -6.61 38.54 10.57
CA ILE A 523 -5.64 37.62 11.12
C ILE A 523 -4.64 38.40 11.96
N GLU A 524 -4.32 37.88 13.14
CA GLU A 524 -3.33 38.47 14.04
C GLU A 524 -2.45 37.37 14.66
N GLU A 525 -1.18 37.66 14.86
CA GLU A 525 -0.30 36.79 15.63
C GLU A 525 -0.57 36.94 17.14
N TYR A 526 -0.66 35.80 17.84
CA TYR A 526 -0.83 35.81 19.29
C TYR A 526 0.52 36.02 19.97
N LEU A 527 0.73 37.24 20.47
CA LEU A 527 1.89 37.58 21.29
C LEU A 527 1.53 37.36 22.78
N LYS A 528 2.24 36.46 23.44
CA LYS A 528 2.10 36.28 24.89
C LYS A 528 2.52 37.55 25.61
N LYS A 529 1.63 38.15 26.39
CA LYS A 529 1.96 39.25 27.30
C LYS A 529 2.64 38.74 28.58
#